data_193d01c8e1d8723ffdfee40979e3f3bf
#
_entry.id   193d01c8e1d8723ffdfee40979e3f3bf
#
_cell.length_a   1.000
_cell.length_b   1.000
_cell.length_c   1.000
_cell.angle_alpha   90.00
_cell.angle_beta   90.00
_cell.angle_gamma   90.00
#
_symmetry.space_group_name_H-M   'P 1'
#
loop_
_entity.id
_entity.type
_entity.pdbx_description
1 polymer ?
#
loop_
_entity_poly.entity_id
_entity_poly.type
_entity_poly.pdbx_seq_one_letter_code
_entity_poly.pdbx_strand_id
1 'polypeptide(L)'
;MRPTLLILSFSPIAADARVLKQVRLCSETYDVTTCGYGPAPEGVVEHIRIPDELIYWRKDRKLLITKQYRAVLEKQEVNAYLRPILSDRIFDVILADDIDPVPLALELAPRGGVHADLHEYSPGQKQDDWKWRAFVGPYISWLVRTFVTRADRVTTVCDGIADEYGRRFGLEASVVMNATPLHELAPRPTEEPVRLVHSGACLRNRNLQVMIDAMNEVEPGRFILDFYLTPNDPGYLAELKEQAEQTPGVTIHDPVEYDRLVALLNEYDLGVFLLPPVNFNYRFALPNKFFDFIQARLGIIIGPSPEMEKILNREGLGAVSGDFTASALAETLNSVTRDDIERWKMNSHESAEAFSAERQSQGWIESVAALAGRAIAKD
;
A
#
# COMPACT_ATOMS: atom_id res chain seq x y z
N MET A 1 7.68 -7.15 32.84
CA MET A 1 7.85 -7.97 31.63
C MET A 1 7.20 -7.21 30.50
N ARG A 2 7.83 -7.10 29.31
CA ARG A 2 7.15 -6.47 28.16
C ARG A 2 6.00 -7.35 27.71
N PRO A 3 4.86 -6.78 27.28
CA PRO A 3 3.79 -7.58 26.69
C PRO A 3 4.26 -8.28 25.40
N THR A 4 3.74 -9.46 25.12
CA THR A 4 4.09 -10.27 23.96
C THR A 4 3.18 -9.95 22.78
N LEU A 5 3.77 -9.68 21.62
CA LEU A 5 3.05 -9.39 20.38
C LEU A 5 3.46 -10.37 19.28
N LEU A 6 2.49 -11.04 18.66
CA LEU A 6 2.71 -11.75 17.42
C LEU A 6 2.26 -10.90 16.23
N ILE A 7 3.18 -10.62 15.29
CA ILE A 7 2.85 -10.07 13.97
C ILE A 7 2.80 -11.25 12.99
N LEU A 8 1.60 -11.56 12.53
CA LEU A 8 1.30 -12.70 11.66
C LEU A 8 0.95 -12.21 10.26
N SER A 9 1.86 -12.40 9.32
CA SER A 9 1.70 -11.97 7.93
C SER A 9 2.10 -13.08 6.96
N PHE A 10 1.27 -13.35 5.95
CA PHE A 10 1.64 -14.29 4.89
C PHE A 10 2.38 -13.55 3.75
N SER A 11 3.27 -12.64 4.12
CA SER A 11 4.18 -11.92 3.22
C SER A 11 5.65 -12.15 3.59
N PRO A 12 6.61 -11.83 2.72
CA PRO A 12 8.03 -11.75 3.08
C PRO A 12 8.28 -10.49 3.93
N ILE A 13 8.12 -10.59 5.25
CA ILE A 13 8.05 -9.47 6.20
C ILE A 13 9.20 -8.48 6.04
N ALA A 14 10.43 -8.97 5.85
CA ALA A 14 11.60 -8.10 5.69
C ALA A 14 11.60 -7.27 4.38
N ALA A 15 10.72 -7.61 3.42
CA ALA A 15 10.53 -6.89 2.15
C ALA A 15 9.16 -6.21 2.05
N ASP A 16 8.29 -6.40 3.04
CA ASP A 16 6.97 -5.77 3.10
C ASP A 16 7.05 -4.46 3.90
N ALA A 17 7.07 -3.35 3.19
CA ALA A 17 7.27 -2.02 3.80
C ALA A 17 6.22 -1.67 4.86
N ARG A 18 4.97 -2.16 4.73
CA ARG A 18 3.90 -1.91 5.72
C ARG A 18 4.14 -2.71 6.99
N VAL A 19 4.33 -4.01 6.85
CA VAL A 19 4.57 -4.91 8.00
C VAL A 19 5.89 -4.59 8.69
N LEU A 20 6.93 -4.25 7.92
CA LEU A 20 8.22 -3.87 8.48
C LEU A 20 8.15 -2.59 9.35
N LYS A 21 7.28 -1.62 8.98
CA LYS A 21 7.00 -0.44 9.83
C LYS A 21 6.35 -0.85 11.15
N GLN A 22 5.38 -1.75 11.13
CA GLN A 22 4.74 -2.28 12.35
C GLN A 22 5.76 -2.96 13.25
N VAL A 23 6.63 -3.81 12.68
CA VAL A 23 7.71 -4.48 13.42
C VAL A 23 8.60 -3.46 14.12
N ARG A 24 9.11 -2.46 13.40
CA ARG A 24 10.02 -1.44 13.94
C ARG A 24 9.38 -0.68 15.10
N LEU A 25 8.15 -0.21 14.93
CA LEU A 25 7.44 0.57 15.93
C LEU A 25 7.08 -0.25 17.18
N CYS A 26 6.60 -1.48 16.97
CA CYS A 26 6.19 -2.32 18.09
C CYS A 26 7.36 -2.89 18.87
N SER A 27 8.51 -3.15 18.23
CA SER A 27 9.70 -3.70 18.91
C SER A 27 10.31 -2.76 19.96
N GLU A 28 9.98 -1.48 19.95
CA GLU A 28 10.39 -0.54 20.99
C GLU A 28 9.70 -0.82 22.33
N THR A 29 8.47 -1.31 22.30
CA THR A 29 7.61 -1.45 23.49
C THR A 29 7.26 -2.90 23.83
N TYR A 30 7.17 -3.77 22.84
CA TYR A 30 6.71 -5.16 22.95
C TYR A 30 7.84 -6.16 22.70
N ASP A 31 7.70 -7.36 23.26
CA ASP A 31 8.47 -8.53 22.85
C ASP A 31 7.82 -9.11 21.60
N VAL A 32 8.33 -8.67 20.42
CA VAL A 32 7.73 -8.99 19.12
C VAL A 32 8.23 -10.32 18.60
N THR A 33 7.31 -11.24 18.36
CA THR A 33 7.50 -12.42 17.51
C THR A 33 6.87 -12.16 16.15
N THR A 34 7.59 -12.46 15.07
CA THR A 34 7.02 -12.38 13.71
C THR A 34 6.81 -13.78 13.14
N CYS A 35 5.77 -13.94 12.32
CA CYS A 35 5.52 -15.18 11.56
C CYS A 35 5.19 -14.83 10.11
N GLY A 36 6.07 -15.24 9.17
CA GLY A 36 5.93 -14.91 7.75
C GLY A 36 7.02 -15.54 6.89
N TYR A 37 7.03 -15.19 5.60
CA TYR A 37 8.06 -15.67 4.67
C TYR A 37 9.35 -14.86 4.77
N GLY A 38 10.41 -15.42 4.18
CA GLY A 38 11.71 -14.76 4.04
C GLY A 38 12.55 -14.77 5.32
N PRO A 39 13.58 -13.91 5.40
CA PRO A 39 14.45 -13.79 6.56
C PRO A 39 13.78 -13.07 7.73
N ALA A 40 14.33 -13.24 8.92
CA ALA A 40 13.93 -12.51 10.11
C ALA A 40 14.15 -10.99 9.91
N PRO A 41 13.14 -10.15 10.20
CA PRO A 41 13.36 -8.71 10.27
C PRO A 41 14.18 -8.34 11.52
N GLU A 42 14.81 -7.18 11.49
CA GLU A 42 15.57 -6.67 12.65
C GLU A 42 14.64 -6.27 13.80
N GLY A 43 15.13 -6.39 15.03
CA GLY A 43 14.46 -5.92 16.24
C GLY A 43 13.43 -6.89 16.84
N VAL A 44 13.23 -8.08 16.27
CA VAL A 44 12.30 -9.08 16.80
C VAL A 44 12.98 -10.05 17.77
N VAL A 45 12.22 -10.56 18.75
CA VAL A 45 12.69 -11.60 19.66
C VAL A 45 12.81 -12.95 18.96
N GLU A 46 11.88 -13.24 18.05
CA GLU A 46 11.82 -14.49 17.31
C GLU A 46 11.16 -14.26 15.93
N HIS A 47 11.58 -15.04 14.93
CA HIS A 47 10.90 -15.13 13.65
C HIS A 47 10.56 -16.57 13.31
N ILE A 48 9.28 -16.85 13.13
CA ILE A 48 8.77 -18.14 12.69
C ILE A 48 8.64 -18.07 11.16
N ARG A 49 9.61 -18.65 10.46
CA ARG A 49 9.61 -18.65 9.00
C ARG A 49 8.63 -19.64 8.44
N ILE A 50 7.78 -19.18 7.50
CA ILE A 50 6.95 -20.02 6.65
C ILE A 50 7.82 -20.54 5.50
N PRO A 51 7.88 -21.85 5.25
CA PRO A 51 8.59 -22.43 4.10
C PRO A 51 8.05 -21.89 2.76
N ASP A 52 8.94 -21.57 1.82
CA ASP A 52 8.57 -20.90 0.56
C ASP A 52 7.71 -21.80 -0.36
N GLU A 53 7.75 -23.11 -0.18
CA GLU A 53 6.89 -24.09 -0.87
C GLU A 53 5.42 -24.08 -0.42
N LEU A 54 5.13 -23.55 0.79
CA LEU A 54 3.78 -23.44 1.34
C LEU A 54 3.13 -22.15 0.82
N ILE A 55 2.39 -22.25 -0.26
CA ILE A 55 1.82 -21.10 -0.98
C ILE A 55 0.42 -20.77 -0.44
N TYR A 56 0.28 -19.69 0.37
CA TYR A 56 -0.97 -19.31 1.03
C TYR A 56 -2.11 -18.96 0.08
N TRP A 57 -1.84 -18.41 -1.13
CA TRP A 57 -2.90 -18.08 -2.11
C TRP A 57 -3.35 -19.28 -2.94
N ARG A 58 -2.68 -20.44 -2.84
CA ARG A 58 -3.13 -21.67 -3.49
C ARG A 58 -4.31 -22.25 -2.75
N LYS A 59 -5.47 -22.31 -3.39
CA LYS A 59 -6.72 -22.82 -2.83
C LYS A 59 -7.18 -24.06 -3.61
N ASP A 60 -7.85 -25.00 -2.94
CA ASP A 60 -8.45 -26.18 -3.59
C ASP A 60 -9.60 -25.73 -4.52
N ARG A 61 -9.38 -25.86 -5.83
CA ARG A 61 -10.32 -25.41 -6.87
C ARG A 61 -11.67 -26.10 -6.79
N LYS A 62 -11.70 -27.41 -6.47
CA LYS A 62 -12.96 -28.17 -6.37
C LYS A 62 -13.80 -27.66 -5.22
N LEU A 63 -13.18 -27.45 -4.07
CA LEU A 63 -13.86 -26.92 -2.90
C LEU A 63 -14.34 -25.49 -3.08
N LEU A 64 -13.59 -24.64 -3.81
CA LEU A 64 -14.03 -23.30 -4.16
C LEU A 64 -15.27 -23.33 -5.07
N ILE A 65 -15.27 -24.15 -6.13
CA ILE A 65 -16.39 -24.30 -7.06
C ILE A 65 -17.65 -24.81 -6.32
N THR A 66 -17.48 -25.75 -5.42
CA THR A 66 -18.59 -26.33 -4.61
C THR A 66 -18.92 -25.49 -3.38
N LYS A 67 -18.28 -24.33 -3.18
CA LYS A 67 -18.49 -23.39 -2.08
C LYS A 67 -18.31 -24.02 -0.68
N GLN A 68 -17.49 -25.05 -0.57
CA GLN A 68 -17.12 -25.68 0.69
C GLN A 68 -16.02 -24.89 1.41
N TYR A 69 -16.28 -23.63 1.74
CA TYR A 69 -15.28 -22.64 2.18
C TYR A 69 -14.56 -23.03 3.48
N ARG A 70 -15.27 -23.68 4.42
CA ARG A 70 -14.63 -24.18 5.63
C ARG A 70 -13.57 -25.24 5.30
N ALA A 71 -13.86 -26.17 4.40
CA ALA A 71 -12.91 -27.18 3.95
C ALA A 71 -11.74 -26.56 3.14
N VAL A 72 -11.97 -25.47 2.40
CA VAL A 72 -10.89 -24.70 1.76
C VAL A 72 -9.91 -24.18 2.81
N LEU A 73 -10.43 -23.57 3.89
CA LEU A 73 -9.61 -23.01 4.96
C LEU A 73 -8.86 -24.10 5.74
N GLU A 74 -9.54 -25.21 6.08
CA GLU A 74 -8.95 -26.33 6.82
C GLU A 74 -7.82 -27.04 6.06
N LYS A 75 -7.92 -27.09 4.70
CA LYS A 75 -6.88 -27.63 3.82
C LYS A 75 -5.75 -26.68 3.51
N GLN A 76 -5.77 -25.45 4.04
CA GLN A 76 -4.69 -24.49 3.82
C GLN A 76 -3.40 -24.99 4.43
N GLU A 77 -2.42 -25.31 3.59
CA GLU A 77 -1.15 -25.92 4.03
C GLU A 77 -0.37 -25.02 5.01
N VAL A 78 -0.40 -23.69 4.81
CA VAL A 78 0.23 -22.71 5.71
C VAL A 78 -0.38 -22.81 7.12
N ASN A 79 -1.69 -22.81 7.23
CA ASN A 79 -2.37 -22.90 8.53
C ASN A 79 -2.11 -24.27 9.20
N ALA A 80 -2.10 -25.37 8.43
CA ALA A 80 -1.79 -26.70 8.94
C ALA A 80 -0.35 -26.80 9.47
N TYR A 81 0.60 -26.12 8.82
CA TYR A 81 1.99 -26.05 9.26
C TYR A 81 2.15 -25.21 10.53
N LEU A 82 1.53 -24.03 10.58
CA LEU A 82 1.71 -23.06 11.68
C LEU A 82 0.95 -23.46 12.96
N ARG A 83 -0.19 -24.12 12.83
CA ARG A 83 -1.06 -24.47 13.97
C ARG A 83 -0.30 -25.23 15.09
N PRO A 84 0.43 -26.33 14.85
CA PRO A 84 1.16 -27.04 15.90
C PRO A 84 2.34 -26.24 16.47
N ILE A 85 2.90 -25.28 15.71
CA ILE A 85 4.01 -24.44 16.16
C ILE A 85 3.53 -23.33 17.10
N LEU A 86 2.31 -22.82 16.88
CA LEU A 86 1.76 -21.67 17.58
C LEU A 86 0.76 -22.03 18.68
N SER A 87 0.13 -23.21 18.66
CA SER A 87 -0.98 -23.58 19.56
C SER A 87 -0.62 -23.58 21.05
N ASP A 88 0.63 -23.92 21.38
CA ASP A 88 1.10 -23.96 22.77
C ASP A 88 1.70 -22.63 23.26
N ARG A 89 1.68 -21.60 22.41
CA ARG A 89 2.23 -20.27 22.71
C ARG A 89 1.12 -19.34 23.16
N ILE A 90 1.43 -18.49 24.12
CA ILE A 90 0.52 -17.47 24.64
C ILE A 90 1.02 -16.12 24.23
N PHE A 91 0.19 -15.36 23.52
CA PHE A 91 0.45 -13.97 23.14
C PHE A 91 -0.54 -13.05 23.84
N ASP A 92 -0.09 -11.84 24.18
CA ASP A 92 -1.00 -10.83 24.73
C ASP A 92 -1.81 -10.20 23.59
N VAL A 93 -1.18 -9.92 22.45
CA VAL A 93 -1.84 -9.36 21.25
C VAL A 93 -1.36 -10.10 20.01
N ILE A 94 -2.26 -10.27 19.05
CA ILE A 94 -1.89 -10.69 17.69
C ILE A 94 -2.32 -9.60 16.70
N LEU A 95 -1.35 -9.10 15.92
CA LEU A 95 -1.56 -8.25 14.76
C LEU A 95 -1.51 -9.15 13.51
N ALA A 96 -2.64 -9.28 12.83
CA ALA A 96 -2.80 -10.11 11.64
C ALA A 96 -2.88 -9.23 10.39
N ASP A 97 -1.89 -9.38 9.51
CA ASP A 97 -1.78 -8.59 8.29
C ASP A 97 -2.49 -9.25 7.12
N ASP A 98 -3.45 -8.54 6.56
CA ASP A 98 -4.42 -9.02 5.60
C ASP A 98 -5.44 -10.04 6.14
N ILE A 99 -6.30 -10.55 5.24
CA ILE A 99 -7.44 -11.40 5.61
C ILE A 99 -7.03 -12.84 5.92
N ASP A 100 -6.08 -13.39 5.17
CA ASP A 100 -5.74 -14.82 5.23
C ASP A 100 -5.20 -15.28 6.59
N PRO A 101 -4.41 -14.51 7.37
CA PRO A 101 -3.95 -14.87 8.71
C PRO A 101 -5.02 -14.76 9.81
N VAL A 102 -6.06 -13.95 9.61
CA VAL A 102 -7.05 -13.65 10.68
C VAL A 102 -7.72 -14.89 11.28
N PRO A 103 -8.12 -15.92 10.49
CA PRO A 103 -8.68 -17.14 11.06
C PRO A 103 -7.76 -17.82 12.07
N LEU A 104 -6.46 -17.94 11.77
CA LEU A 104 -5.47 -18.52 12.66
C LEU A 104 -5.24 -17.65 13.89
N ALA A 105 -5.14 -16.32 13.70
CA ALA A 105 -4.99 -15.37 14.81
C ALA A 105 -6.13 -15.48 15.84
N LEU A 106 -7.36 -15.62 15.38
CA LEU A 106 -8.53 -15.81 16.24
C LEU A 106 -8.53 -17.20 16.93
N GLU A 107 -8.05 -18.25 16.26
CA GLU A 107 -7.91 -19.60 16.81
C GLU A 107 -6.91 -19.64 17.96
N LEU A 108 -5.82 -18.86 17.88
CA LEU A 108 -4.80 -18.74 18.92
C LEU A 108 -5.28 -18.02 20.18
N ALA A 109 -6.40 -17.33 20.12
CA ALA A 109 -7.10 -16.69 21.24
C ALA A 109 -6.17 -15.85 22.17
N PRO A 110 -5.49 -14.79 21.65
CA PRO A 110 -4.59 -13.98 22.47
C PRO A 110 -5.34 -13.31 23.63
N ARG A 111 -4.66 -13.06 24.76
CA ARG A 111 -5.27 -12.55 26.00
C ARG A 111 -5.98 -11.21 25.84
N GLY A 112 -5.38 -10.28 25.10
CA GLY A 112 -5.90 -8.92 24.85
C GLY A 112 -6.76 -8.82 23.61
N GLY A 113 -6.54 -9.68 22.61
CA GLY A 113 -7.33 -9.74 21.39
C GLY A 113 -6.52 -9.66 20.09
N VAL A 114 -7.25 -9.67 18.98
CA VAL A 114 -6.71 -9.65 17.61
C VAL A 114 -6.96 -8.28 16.96
N HIS A 115 -5.89 -7.72 16.40
CA HIS A 115 -5.97 -6.59 15.48
C HIS A 115 -5.78 -7.13 14.04
N ALA A 116 -6.72 -6.89 13.15
CA ALA A 116 -6.60 -7.18 11.73
C ALA A 116 -6.24 -5.90 10.95
N ASP A 117 -5.13 -5.91 10.20
CA ASP A 117 -4.72 -4.81 9.34
C ASP A 117 -4.92 -5.18 7.87
N LEU A 118 -5.92 -4.57 7.23
CA LEU A 118 -6.36 -4.90 5.88
C LEU A 118 -5.70 -3.97 4.87
N HIS A 119 -4.78 -4.51 4.06
CA HIS A 119 -3.96 -3.72 3.13
C HIS A 119 -4.72 -3.22 1.90
N GLU A 120 -5.87 -3.81 1.60
CA GLU A 120 -6.72 -3.50 0.45
C GLU A 120 -8.16 -4.00 0.66
N TYR A 121 -9.05 -3.67 -0.27
CA TYR A 121 -10.36 -4.31 -0.31
C TYR A 121 -10.23 -5.69 -0.97
N SER A 122 -9.84 -6.69 -0.20
CA SER A 122 -9.53 -8.03 -0.70
C SER A 122 -10.70 -8.73 -1.41
N PRO A 123 -12.01 -8.51 -1.05
CA PRO A 123 -13.13 -9.06 -1.83
C PRO A 123 -13.23 -8.52 -3.25
N GLY A 124 -12.53 -7.42 -3.59
CA GLY A 124 -12.50 -6.81 -4.91
C GLY A 124 -11.13 -6.84 -5.60
N GLN A 125 -10.15 -7.55 -5.06
CA GLN A 125 -8.75 -7.50 -5.47
C GLN A 125 -8.51 -7.76 -6.97
N LYS A 126 -9.17 -8.76 -7.54
CA LYS A 126 -9.10 -9.14 -8.96
C LYS A 126 -10.51 -9.24 -9.56
N GLN A 127 -11.33 -8.23 -9.32
CA GLN A 127 -12.73 -8.25 -9.81
C GLN A 127 -12.84 -8.13 -11.33
N ASP A 128 -11.78 -7.74 -12.02
CA ASP A 128 -11.60 -7.75 -13.47
C ASP A 128 -11.45 -9.18 -14.02
N ASP A 129 -10.92 -10.16 -13.24
CA ASP A 129 -10.90 -11.58 -13.59
C ASP A 129 -12.24 -12.25 -13.23
N TRP A 130 -12.98 -12.72 -14.26
CA TRP A 130 -14.27 -13.37 -14.07
C TRP A 130 -14.21 -14.67 -13.26
N LYS A 131 -13.10 -15.45 -13.37
CA LYS A 131 -12.91 -16.69 -12.60
C LYS A 131 -12.69 -16.37 -11.12
N TRP A 132 -11.87 -15.38 -10.87
CA TRP A 132 -11.65 -14.88 -9.50
C TRP A 132 -12.95 -14.39 -8.89
N ARG A 133 -13.71 -13.56 -9.63
CA ARG A 133 -15.01 -13.01 -9.20
C ARG A 133 -16.06 -14.09 -8.92
N ALA A 134 -16.06 -15.17 -9.72
CA ALA A 134 -17.03 -16.25 -9.57
C ALA A 134 -16.70 -17.21 -8.40
N PHE A 135 -15.43 -17.45 -8.12
CA PHE A 135 -15.02 -18.55 -7.23
C PHE A 135 -14.18 -18.08 -6.03
N VAL A 136 -13.21 -17.18 -6.21
CA VAL A 136 -12.32 -16.74 -5.13
C VAL A 136 -12.94 -15.59 -4.35
N GLY A 137 -13.49 -14.58 -5.00
CA GLY A 137 -14.12 -13.42 -4.35
C GLY A 137 -15.20 -13.78 -3.34
N PRO A 138 -16.11 -14.75 -3.61
CA PRO A 138 -17.07 -15.25 -2.63
C PRO A 138 -16.44 -15.94 -1.41
N TYR A 139 -15.33 -16.66 -1.59
CA TYR A 139 -14.56 -17.24 -0.49
C TYR A 139 -13.93 -16.16 0.39
N ILE A 140 -13.28 -15.16 -0.22
CA ILE A 140 -12.71 -14.02 0.50
C ILE A 140 -13.80 -13.25 1.27
N SER A 141 -14.97 -13.02 0.64
CA SER A 141 -16.13 -12.41 1.31
C SER A 141 -16.64 -13.24 2.49
N TRP A 142 -16.56 -14.56 2.40
CA TRP A 142 -16.91 -15.47 3.49
C TRP A 142 -15.88 -15.37 4.63
N LEU A 143 -14.59 -15.28 4.34
CA LEU A 143 -13.54 -15.05 5.35
C LEU A 143 -13.81 -13.76 6.13
N VAL A 144 -14.11 -12.64 5.42
CA VAL A 144 -14.44 -11.38 6.08
C VAL A 144 -15.64 -11.55 7.02
N ARG A 145 -16.77 -12.08 6.54
CA ARG A 145 -17.98 -12.25 7.34
C ARG A 145 -17.82 -13.18 8.53
N THR A 146 -16.98 -14.22 8.39
CA THR A 146 -16.87 -15.27 9.41
C THR A 146 -15.79 -14.98 10.44
N PHE A 147 -14.72 -14.28 10.03
CA PHE A 147 -13.53 -14.11 10.86
C PHE A 147 -13.18 -12.64 11.08
N VAL A 148 -13.00 -11.84 10.02
CA VAL A 148 -12.50 -10.44 10.18
C VAL A 148 -13.46 -9.61 11.03
N THR A 149 -14.78 -9.79 10.89
CA THR A 149 -15.79 -9.14 11.74
C THR A 149 -15.73 -9.50 13.21
N ARG A 150 -14.89 -10.46 13.59
CA ARG A 150 -14.66 -10.90 14.98
C ARG A 150 -13.34 -10.39 15.55
N ALA A 151 -12.52 -9.74 14.74
CA ALA A 151 -11.33 -9.08 15.24
C ALA A 151 -11.71 -7.91 16.18
N ASP A 152 -10.94 -7.72 17.25
CA ASP A 152 -11.21 -6.69 18.25
C ASP A 152 -10.94 -5.29 17.75
N ARG A 153 -10.02 -5.17 16.80
CA ARG A 153 -9.65 -3.94 16.10
C ARG A 153 -9.39 -4.24 14.63
N VAL A 154 -9.75 -3.29 13.78
CA VAL A 154 -9.48 -3.38 12.34
C VAL A 154 -8.94 -2.07 11.84
N THR A 155 -7.88 -2.13 11.03
CA THR A 155 -7.38 -0.98 10.28
C THR A 155 -7.35 -1.29 8.79
N THR A 156 -7.37 -0.23 7.97
CA THR A 156 -7.19 -0.31 6.52
C THR A 156 -6.48 0.95 6.02
N VAL A 157 -6.27 1.06 4.71
CA VAL A 157 -5.33 2.04 4.12
C VAL A 157 -5.95 3.38 3.72
N CYS A 158 -7.30 3.46 3.54
CA CYS A 158 -8.00 4.69 3.16
C CYS A 158 -9.49 4.63 3.50
N ASP A 159 -10.14 5.80 3.49
CA ASP A 159 -11.56 5.96 3.86
C ASP A 159 -12.49 5.17 2.94
N GLY A 160 -12.29 5.22 1.62
CA GLY A 160 -13.19 4.53 0.67
C GLY A 160 -13.15 3.00 0.81
N ILE A 161 -12.02 2.43 1.24
CA ILE A 161 -11.92 1.00 1.57
C ILE A 161 -12.61 0.72 2.91
N ALA A 162 -12.41 1.56 3.93
CA ALA A 162 -13.09 1.44 5.22
C ALA A 162 -14.61 1.49 5.06
N ASP A 163 -15.11 2.45 4.29
CA ASP A 163 -16.53 2.63 3.98
C ASP A 163 -17.12 1.40 3.27
N GLU A 164 -16.40 0.81 2.31
CA GLU A 164 -16.89 -0.38 1.61
C GLU A 164 -16.93 -1.62 2.52
N TYR A 165 -15.93 -1.79 3.40
CA TYR A 165 -16.00 -2.83 4.44
C TYR A 165 -17.17 -2.58 5.39
N GLY A 166 -17.41 -1.34 5.81
CA GLY A 166 -18.57 -0.95 6.62
C GLY A 166 -19.88 -1.26 5.92
N ARG A 167 -20.03 -0.80 4.68
CA ARG A 167 -21.25 -0.96 3.88
C ARG A 167 -21.61 -2.44 3.62
N ARG A 168 -20.62 -3.30 3.32
CA ARG A 168 -20.87 -4.69 2.92
C ARG A 168 -20.86 -5.69 4.07
N PHE A 169 -20.14 -5.41 5.13
CA PHE A 169 -19.90 -6.37 6.20
C PHE A 169 -20.24 -5.84 7.59
N GLY A 170 -20.60 -4.55 7.72
CA GLY A 170 -20.81 -3.90 9.01
C GLY A 170 -19.51 -3.77 9.84
N LEU A 171 -18.36 -3.73 9.16
CA LEU A 171 -17.05 -3.71 9.78
C LEU A 171 -16.60 -2.27 10.01
N GLU A 172 -16.30 -1.91 11.25
CA GLU A 172 -15.69 -0.63 11.58
C GLU A 172 -14.17 -0.74 11.47
N ALA A 173 -13.57 -0.06 10.49
CA ALA A 173 -12.14 -0.03 10.27
C ALA A 173 -11.62 1.41 10.42
N SER A 174 -10.58 1.59 11.24
CA SER A 174 -9.82 2.84 11.29
C SER A 174 -8.83 2.92 10.13
N VAL A 175 -8.44 4.13 9.73
CA VAL A 175 -7.51 4.31 8.62
C VAL A 175 -6.08 4.51 9.13
N VAL A 176 -5.16 3.73 8.59
CA VAL A 176 -3.70 3.91 8.72
C VAL A 176 -3.10 3.90 7.33
N MET A 177 -2.77 5.08 6.82
CA MET A 177 -2.27 5.27 5.45
C MET A 177 -0.87 4.68 5.26
N ASN A 178 -0.54 4.31 4.03
CA ASN A 178 0.79 3.79 3.64
C ASN A 178 1.83 4.92 3.48
N ALA A 179 1.89 5.81 4.46
CA ALA A 179 2.78 6.97 4.43
C ALA A 179 4.27 6.57 4.43
N THR A 180 5.07 7.42 3.80
CA THR A 180 6.53 7.35 3.72
C THR A 180 7.14 7.95 5.00
N PRO A 181 8.28 7.45 5.50
CA PRO A 181 8.98 8.08 6.62
C PRO A 181 9.24 9.57 6.39
N LEU A 182 9.29 10.35 7.49
CA LEU A 182 9.62 11.77 7.40
C LEU A 182 11.05 11.96 6.90
N HIS A 183 11.20 12.79 5.88
CA HIS A 183 12.50 13.20 5.34
C HIS A 183 12.76 14.68 5.63
N GLU A 184 13.94 14.99 6.16
CA GLU A 184 14.38 16.36 6.41
C GLU A 184 14.87 17.00 5.10
N LEU A 185 13.94 17.38 4.24
CA LEU A 185 14.18 18.01 2.95
C LEU A 185 13.47 19.35 2.87
N ALA A 186 13.99 20.24 2.01
CA ALA A 186 13.35 21.50 1.66
C ALA A 186 12.91 21.49 0.18
N PRO A 187 11.89 22.27 -0.20
CA PRO A 187 11.54 22.46 -1.59
C PRO A 187 12.72 23.10 -2.35
N ARG A 188 13.02 22.62 -3.54
CA ARG A 188 14.01 23.26 -4.43
C ARG A 188 13.33 24.30 -5.32
N PRO A 189 14.02 25.35 -5.75
CA PRO A 189 13.49 26.28 -6.75
C PRO A 189 13.12 25.54 -8.05
N THR A 190 12.02 25.95 -8.67
CA THR A 190 11.61 25.43 -9.97
C THR A 190 12.48 26.05 -11.07
N GLU A 191 13.06 25.21 -11.92
CA GLU A 191 13.88 25.61 -13.06
C GLU A 191 13.20 25.22 -14.38
N GLU A 192 13.71 25.74 -15.49
CA GLU A 192 13.26 25.36 -16.84
C GLU A 192 14.33 24.49 -17.53
N PRO A 193 13.92 23.41 -18.18
CA PRO A 193 12.54 22.85 -18.26
C PRO A 193 12.05 22.32 -16.91
N VAL A 194 10.71 22.39 -16.67
CA VAL A 194 10.07 21.80 -15.49
C VAL A 194 10.27 20.29 -15.50
N ARG A 195 10.76 19.73 -14.40
CA ARG A 195 11.11 18.33 -14.29
C ARG A 195 9.97 17.52 -13.67
N LEU A 196 9.39 16.64 -14.48
CA LEU A 196 8.36 15.69 -14.08
C LEU A 196 8.99 14.34 -13.71
N VAL A 197 8.43 13.63 -12.74
CA VAL A 197 8.90 12.29 -12.37
C VAL A 197 7.75 11.32 -12.09
N HIS A 198 7.96 10.08 -12.52
CA HIS A 198 7.15 8.92 -12.12
C HIS A 198 8.04 7.79 -11.62
N SER A 199 7.71 7.17 -10.49
CA SER A 199 8.45 6.03 -9.94
C SER A 199 7.53 4.84 -9.66
N GLY A 200 8.05 3.62 -9.73
CA GLY A 200 7.39 2.41 -9.24
C GLY A 200 7.28 1.25 -10.22
N ALA A 201 6.34 0.33 -9.97
CA ALA A 201 6.22 -0.91 -10.72
C ALA A 201 5.77 -0.71 -12.17
N CYS A 202 6.54 -1.28 -13.10
CA CYS A 202 6.18 -1.35 -14.53
C CYS A 202 5.16 -2.48 -14.72
N LEU A 203 3.87 -2.13 -14.71
CA LEU A 203 2.76 -3.06 -14.89
C LEU A 203 1.83 -2.54 -15.99
N ARG A 204 1.47 -3.40 -16.92
CA ARG A 204 0.63 -3.05 -18.08
C ARG A 204 -0.74 -2.45 -17.70
N ASN A 205 -1.35 -2.95 -16.64
CA ASN A 205 -2.63 -2.43 -16.15
C ASN A 205 -2.55 -1.04 -15.48
N ARG A 206 -1.35 -0.48 -15.32
CA ARG A 206 -1.14 0.91 -14.87
C ARG A 206 -1.13 1.93 -16.01
N ASN A 207 -1.10 1.46 -17.25
CA ASN A 207 -1.20 2.29 -18.45
C ASN A 207 -0.16 3.43 -18.51
N LEU A 208 1.11 3.12 -18.19
CA LEU A 208 2.18 4.13 -18.04
C LEU A 208 2.47 4.90 -19.34
N GLN A 209 2.21 4.28 -20.51
CA GLN A 209 2.39 4.91 -21.82
C GLN A 209 1.60 6.22 -21.97
N VAL A 210 0.46 6.38 -21.28
CA VAL A 210 -0.35 7.60 -21.35
C VAL A 210 0.46 8.84 -20.92
N MET A 211 1.35 8.70 -19.95
CA MET A 211 2.20 9.81 -19.51
C MET A 211 3.27 10.14 -20.57
N ILE A 212 3.78 9.15 -21.31
CA ILE A 212 4.68 9.37 -22.45
C ILE A 212 3.93 10.03 -23.61
N ASP A 213 2.73 9.54 -23.91
CA ASP A 213 1.88 10.11 -24.98
C ASP A 213 1.58 11.58 -24.70
N ALA A 214 1.29 11.95 -23.45
CA ALA A 214 1.03 13.34 -23.06
C ALA A 214 2.20 14.28 -23.37
N MET A 215 3.45 13.79 -23.31
CA MET A 215 4.62 14.62 -23.62
C MET A 215 4.70 15.05 -25.10
N ASN A 216 3.98 14.38 -26.00
CA ASN A 216 3.85 14.84 -27.39
C ASN A 216 2.83 15.97 -27.57
N GLU A 217 1.99 16.25 -26.55
CA GLU A 217 0.91 17.24 -26.58
C GLU A 217 1.19 18.45 -25.66
N VAL A 218 2.25 18.42 -24.85
CA VAL A 218 2.66 19.57 -24.04
C VAL A 218 3.42 20.60 -24.86
N GLU A 219 3.50 21.83 -24.37
CA GLU A 219 4.29 22.90 -24.96
C GLU A 219 5.76 22.46 -25.14
N PRO A 220 6.30 22.49 -26.39
CA PRO A 220 7.64 21.96 -26.66
C PRO A 220 8.75 22.61 -25.83
N GLY A 221 9.57 21.76 -25.18
CA GLY A 221 10.72 22.20 -24.39
C GLY A 221 10.40 22.73 -23.00
N ARG A 222 9.11 22.81 -22.64
CA ARG A 222 8.70 23.30 -21.32
C ARG A 222 8.83 22.24 -20.22
N PHE A 223 8.64 20.96 -20.54
CA PHE A 223 8.68 19.86 -19.62
C PHE A 223 9.66 18.77 -20.06
N ILE A 224 10.24 18.09 -19.07
CA ILE A 224 10.90 16.78 -19.24
C ILE A 224 10.30 15.78 -18.25
N LEU A 225 10.26 14.51 -18.62
CA LEU A 225 9.64 13.43 -17.81
C LEU A 225 10.62 12.29 -17.64
N ASP A 226 10.95 12.00 -16.40
CA ASP A 226 11.78 10.86 -16.02
C ASP A 226 10.98 9.78 -15.32
N PHE A 227 11.21 8.52 -15.71
CA PHE A 227 10.63 7.35 -15.08
C PHE A 227 11.72 6.56 -14.35
N TYR A 228 11.42 6.12 -13.13
CA TYR A 228 12.19 5.13 -12.38
C TYR A 228 11.36 3.87 -12.18
N LEU A 229 11.54 2.84 -13.03
CA LEU A 229 10.62 1.71 -13.13
C LEU A 229 11.27 0.41 -12.69
N THR A 230 10.62 -0.32 -11.76
CA THR A 230 10.98 -1.70 -11.44
C THR A 230 10.48 -2.64 -12.55
N PRO A 231 11.29 -3.64 -13.00
CA PRO A 231 10.98 -4.45 -14.18
C PRO A 231 10.00 -5.60 -13.90
N ASN A 232 8.80 -5.28 -13.36
CA ASN A 232 7.78 -6.27 -13.05
C ASN A 232 7.17 -6.95 -14.29
N ASP A 233 7.13 -6.24 -15.43
CA ASP A 233 6.79 -6.76 -16.77
C ASP A 233 7.90 -6.31 -17.74
N PRO A 234 8.94 -7.15 -17.94
CA PRO A 234 10.07 -6.80 -18.82
C PRO A 234 9.67 -6.52 -20.27
N GLY A 235 8.63 -7.17 -20.79
CA GLY A 235 8.13 -6.93 -22.12
C GLY A 235 7.52 -5.54 -22.25
N TYR A 236 6.67 -5.16 -21.30
CA TYR A 236 6.08 -3.83 -21.26
C TYR A 236 7.13 -2.74 -21.03
N LEU A 237 8.14 -2.99 -20.18
CA LEU A 237 9.25 -2.05 -19.97
C LEU A 237 10.02 -1.78 -21.27
N ALA A 238 10.25 -2.83 -22.09
CA ALA A 238 10.93 -2.67 -23.39
C ALA A 238 10.08 -1.81 -24.36
N GLU A 239 8.77 -2.03 -24.42
CA GLU A 239 7.85 -1.21 -25.22
C GLU A 239 7.88 0.26 -24.79
N LEU A 240 7.85 0.53 -23.48
CA LEU A 240 7.94 1.90 -22.96
C LEU A 240 9.30 2.57 -23.27
N LYS A 241 10.41 1.84 -23.19
CA LYS A 241 11.74 2.36 -23.56
C LYS A 241 11.81 2.75 -25.05
N GLU A 242 11.29 1.89 -25.93
CA GLU A 242 11.21 2.21 -27.37
C GLU A 242 10.35 3.46 -27.63
N GLN A 243 9.22 3.59 -26.95
CA GLN A 243 8.37 4.78 -27.06
C GLN A 243 9.07 6.04 -26.53
N ALA A 244 9.75 5.95 -25.40
CA ALA A 244 10.50 7.07 -24.80
C ALA A 244 11.62 7.57 -25.70
N GLU A 245 12.36 6.67 -26.38
CA GLU A 245 13.40 7.05 -27.36
C GLU A 245 12.84 7.88 -28.54
N GLN A 246 11.56 7.72 -28.85
CA GLN A 246 10.87 8.46 -29.92
C GLN A 246 10.17 9.74 -29.41
N THR A 247 10.11 9.95 -28.09
CA THR A 247 9.41 11.08 -27.48
C THR A 247 10.41 12.06 -26.86
N PRO A 248 10.59 13.28 -27.42
CA PRO A 248 11.52 14.25 -26.87
C PRO A 248 11.21 14.59 -25.42
N GLY A 249 12.27 14.65 -24.58
CA GLY A 249 12.16 15.01 -23.17
C GLY A 249 11.68 13.89 -22.25
N VAL A 250 11.60 12.64 -22.73
CA VAL A 250 11.25 11.48 -21.91
C VAL A 250 12.46 10.57 -21.71
N THR A 251 12.71 10.16 -20.45
CA THR A 251 13.79 9.21 -20.13
C THR A 251 13.30 8.13 -19.16
N ILE A 252 13.68 6.88 -19.41
CA ILE A 252 13.39 5.76 -18.50
C ILE A 252 14.70 5.27 -17.88
N HIS A 253 14.80 5.44 -16.58
CA HIS A 253 15.93 5.02 -15.76
C HIS A 253 15.68 3.66 -15.11
N ASP A 254 16.77 3.03 -14.70
CA ASP A 254 16.71 1.85 -13.84
C ASP A 254 16.17 2.23 -12.45
N PRO A 255 15.56 1.29 -11.71
CA PRO A 255 15.02 1.56 -10.38
C PRO A 255 16.14 1.95 -9.40
N VAL A 256 15.76 2.77 -8.43
CA VAL A 256 16.65 3.22 -7.35
C VAL A 256 16.24 2.52 -6.06
N GLU A 257 17.21 2.22 -5.19
CA GLU A 257 16.95 1.70 -3.86
C GLU A 257 16.00 2.62 -3.08
N TYR A 258 15.06 2.03 -2.34
CA TYR A 258 13.97 2.77 -1.71
C TYR A 258 14.44 3.84 -0.73
N ASP A 259 15.54 3.60 -0.01
CA ASP A 259 16.14 4.55 0.93
C ASP A 259 16.70 5.82 0.26
N ARG A 260 17.02 5.75 -1.03
CA ARG A 260 17.52 6.87 -1.84
C ARG A 260 16.42 7.55 -2.67
N LEU A 261 15.27 6.88 -2.82
CA LEU A 261 14.23 7.31 -3.75
C LEU A 261 13.72 8.73 -3.44
N VAL A 262 13.34 9.00 -2.19
CA VAL A 262 12.76 10.29 -1.82
C VAL A 262 13.76 11.44 -2.01
N ALA A 263 15.03 11.24 -1.69
CA ALA A 263 16.09 12.23 -1.92
C ALA A 263 16.30 12.51 -3.41
N LEU A 264 16.25 11.48 -4.25
CA LEU A 264 16.30 11.61 -5.70
C LEU A 264 15.07 12.37 -6.23
N LEU A 265 13.86 11.98 -5.78
CA LEU A 265 12.63 12.64 -6.20
C LEU A 265 12.63 14.15 -5.87
N ASN A 266 13.27 14.57 -4.77
CA ASN A 266 13.39 15.98 -4.40
C ASN A 266 14.14 16.84 -5.45
N GLU A 267 14.83 16.21 -6.42
CA GLU A 267 15.48 16.92 -7.54
C GLU A 267 14.50 17.35 -8.64
N TYR A 268 13.24 16.93 -8.57
CA TYR A 268 12.18 17.19 -9.53
C TYR A 268 11.23 18.29 -9.03
N ASP A 269 10.30 18.68 -9.90
CA ASP A 269 9.30 19.72 -9.60
C ASP A 269 7.92 19.12 -9.37
N LEU A 270 7.53 18.18 -10.22
CA LEU A 270 6.20 17.56 -10.19
C LEU A 270 6.29 16.03 -10.21
N GLY A 271 5.59 15.40 -9.27
CA GLY A 271 5.30 13.97 -9.30
C GLY A 271 4.04 13.70 -10.12
N VAL A 272 4.11 12.80 -11.11
CA VAL A 272 2.97 12.49 -11.99
C VAL A 272 2.50 11.07 -11.78
N PHE A 273 1.18 10.88 -11.53
CA PHE A 273 0.61 9.57 -11.33
C PHE A 273 -0.83 9.46 -11.86
N LEU A 274 -1.00 8.81 -13.02
CA LEU A 274 -2.30 8.45 -13.56
C LEU A 274 -2.51 6.94 -13.37
N LEU A 275 -3.49 6.55 -12.55
CA LEU A 275 -3.86 5.15 -12.30
C LEU A 275 -5.31 4.91 -12.72
N PRO A 276 -5.56 4.34 -13.90
CA PRO A 276 -6.94 4.05 -14.35
C PRO A 276 -7.66 3.13 -13.37
N PRO A 277 -8.95 3.40 -13.04
CA PRO A 277 -9.72 2.66 -12.03
C PRO A 277 -10.25 1.33 -12.57
N VAL A 278 -9.35 0.43 -12.99
CA VAL A 278 -9.69 -0.88 -13.60
C VAL A 278 -10.37 -1.84 -12.62
N ASN A 279 -10.19 -1.63 -11.33
CA ASN A 279 -10.85 -2.37 -10.26
C ASN A 279 -11.12 -1.47 -9.06
N PHE A 280 -11.81 -2.01 -8.03
CA PHE A 280 -12.15 -1.25 -6.83
C PHE A 280 -10.91 -0.67 -6.12
N ASN A 281 -9.87 -1.48 -5.93
CA ASN A 281 -8.65 -1.03 -5.24
C ASN A 281 -7.90 0.05 -6.01
N TYR A 282 -7.88 0.00 -7.34
CA TYR A 282 -7.29 1.07 -8.16
C TYR A 282 -8.10 2.36 -8.07
N ARG A 283 -9.45 2.26 -8.05
CA ARG A 283 -10.30 3.43 -7.89
C ARG A 283 -10.06 4.17 -6.58
N PHE A 284 -9.88 3.44 -5.48
CA PHE A 284 -9.63 4.01 -4.14
C PHE A 284 -8.17 3.90 -3.72
N ALA A 285 -7.25 3.81 -4.69
CA ALA A 285 -5.83 3.70 -4.40
C ALA A 285 -5.29 4.95 -3.69
N LEU A 286 -4.53 4.69 -2.61
CA LEU A 286 -3.69 5.68 -1.95
C LEU A 286 -2.29 5.09 -1.80
N PRO A 287 -1.49 5.09 -2.89
CA PRO A 287 -0.23 4.36 -2.97
C PRO A 287 0.92 5.10 -2.29
N ASN A 288 1.96 4.35 -1.90
CA ASN A 288 3.18 4.90 -1.28
C ASN A 288 3.75 6.10 -2.06
N LYS A 289 3.81 6.02 -3.39
CA LYS A 289 4.38 7.09 -4.22
C LYS A 289 3.69 8.46 -4.06
N PHE A 290 2.41 8.50 -3.73
CA PHE A 290 1.73 9.76 -3.41
C PHE A 290 2.37 10.42 -2.18
N PHE A 291 2.70 9.62 -1.18
CA PHE A 291 3.41 10.09 0.01
C PHE A 291 4.90 10.31 -0.25
N ASP A 292 5.53 9.51 -1.13
CA ASP A 292 6.91 9.76 -1.56
C ASP A 292 7.03 11.14 -2.21
N PHE A 293 6.06 11.56 -3.04
CA PHE A 293 6.03 12.88 -3.63
C PHE A 293 5.87 14.00 -2.59
N ILE A 294 5.00 13.81 -1.58
CA ILE A 294 4.88 14.76 -0.47
C ILE A 294 6.21 14.86 0.29
N GLN A 295 6.83 13.71 0.62
CA GLN A 295 8.11 13.68 1.33
C GLN A 295 9.27 14.22 0.50
N ALA A 296 9.18 14.15 -0.82
CA ALA A 296 10.13 14.79 -1.75
C ALA A 296 9.84 16.28 -2.00
N ARG A 297 8.81 16.86 -1.41
CA ARG A 297 8.43 18.27 -1.56
C ARG A 297 8.05 18.65 -2.99
N LEU A 298 7.39 17.75 -3.72
CA LEU A 298 6.93 17.98 -5.08
C LEU A 298 5.53 18.58 -5.13
N GLY A 299 5.21 19.32 -6.20
CA GLY A 299 3.84 19.43 -6.67
C GLY A 299 3.38 18.08 -7.24
N ILE A 300 2.09 17.78 -7.22
CA ILE A 300 1.57 16.46 -7.56
C ILE A 300 0.48 16.58 -8.64
N ILE A 301 0.64 15.84 -9.73
CA ILE A 301 -0.38 15.73 -10.79
C ILE A 301 -0.93 14.29 -10.78
N ILE A 302 -2.24 14.16 -10.60
CA ILE A 302 -2.92 12.86 -10.56
C ILE A 302 -4.07 12.79 -11.56
N GLY A 303 -4.49 11.56 -11.92
CA GLY A 303 -5.81 11.33 -12.49
C GLY A 303 -6.91 11.45 -11.43
N PRO A 304 -8.20 11.50 -11.80
CA PRO A 304 -9.34 11.67 -10.88
C PRO A 304 -9.57 10.41 -10.02
N SER A 305 -8.70 10.23 -9.01
CA SER A 305 -8.73 9.13 -8.03
C SER A 305 -9.22 9.66 -6.69
N PRO A 306 -10.40 9.21 -6.20
CA PRO A 306 -11.11 9.87 -5.09
C PRO A 306 -10.29 10.10 -3.82
N GLU A 307 -9.49 9.10 -3.40
CA GLU A 307 -8.70 9.21 -2.16
C GLU A 307 -7.53 10.17 -2.29
N MET A 308 -6.79 10.11 -3.41
CA MET A 308 -5.69 11.05 -3.67
C MET A 308 -6.22 12.46 -3.92
N GLU A 309 -7.31 12.61 -4.67
CA GLU A 309 -7.95 13.90 -4.96
C GLU A 309 -8.43 14.59 -3.67
N LYS A 310 -9.03 13.84 -2.73
CA LYS A 310 -9.47 14.36 -1.44
C LYS A 310 -8.33 15.01 -0.66
N ILE A 311 -7.17 14.34 -0.59
CA ILE A 311 -5.99 14.85 0.12
C ILE A 311 -5.37 16.01 -0.68
N LEU A 312 -5.16 15.81 -1.98
CA LEU A 312 -4.53 16.80 -2.85
C LEU A 312 -5.26 18.14 -2.82
N ASN A 313 -6.58 18.13 -2.92
CA ASN A 313 -7.40 19.35 -2.90
C ASN A 313 -7.44 19.99 -1.51
N ARG A 314 -7.54 19.18 -0.44
CA ARG A 314 -7.59 19.69 0.94
C ARG A 314 -6.30 20.40 1.33
N GLU A 315 -5.16 19.84 0.96
CA GLU A 315 -3.83 20.38 1.31
C GLU A 315 -3.26 21.29 0.21
N GLY A 316 -3.90 21.39 -0.96
CA GLY A 316 -3.44 22.20 -2.07
C GLY A 316 -2.09 21.73 -2.65
N LEU A 317 -1.92 20.41 -2.84
CA LEU A 317 -0.65 19.79 -3.21
C LEU A 317 -0.37 19.77 -4.72
N GLY A 318 -1.35 20.11 -5.56
CA GLY A 318 -1.21 19.95 -7.00
C GLY A 318 -2.51 20.10 -7.79
N ALA A 319 -2.60 19.40 -8.93
CA ALA A 319 -3.77 19.42 -9.81
C ALA A 319 -4.24 18.01 -10.18
N VAL A 320 -5.54 17.92 -10.50
CA VAL A 320 -6.19 16.69 -10.97
C VAL A 320 -6.43 16.82 -12.47
N SER A 321 -5.94 15.85 -13.26
CA SER A 321 -6.24 15.74 -14.68
C SER A 321 -7.75 15.48 -14.89
N GLY A 322 -8.32 16.02 -15.95
CA GLY A 322 -9.75 15.88 -16.26
C GLY A 322 -10.22 14.43 -16.38
N ASP A 323 -9.34 13.56 -16.86
CA ASP A 323 -9.51 12.11 -16.92
C ASP A 323 -8.14 11.40 -16.95
N PHE A 324 -8.13 10.10 -17.36
CA PHE A 324 -6.90 9.29 -17.45
C PHE A 324 -6.34 9.23 -18.88
N THR A 325 -6.64 10.21 -19.75
CA THR A 325 -6.10 10.29 -21.11
C THR A 325 -4.84 11.15 -21.18
N ALA A 326 -4.05 10.96 -22.25
CA ALA A 326 -2.87 11.76 -22.53
C ALA A 326 -3.23 13.23 -22.72
N SER A 327 -4.27 13.53 -23.49
CA SER A 327 -4.71 14.90 -23.77
C SER A 327 -5.15 15.63 -22.52
N ALA A 328 -5.91 15.00 -21.61
CA ALA A 328 -6.30 15.64 -20.35
C ALA A 328 -5.10 15.91 -19.45
N LEU A 329 -4.10 15.02 -19.41
CA LEU A 329 -2.85 15.27 -18.70
C LEU A 329 -2.09 16.42 -19.31
N ALA A 330 -1.95 16.46 -20.64
CA ALA A 330 -1.25 17.54 -21.35
C ALA A 330 -1.94 18.88 -21.16
N GLU A 331 -3.28 18.96 -21.23
CA GLU A 331 -4.06 20.16 -20.93
C GLU A 331 -3.78 20.66 -19.50
N THR A 332 -3.78 19.73 -18.52
CA THR A 332 -3.48 20.05 -17.14
C THR A 332 -2.07 20.63 -17.00
N LEU A 333 -1.05 19.95 -17.55
CA LEU A 333 0.33 20.39 -17.51
C LEU A 333 0.51 21.76 -18.18
N ASN A 334 -0.08 21.99 -19.36
CA ASN A 334 0.01 23.27 -20.08
C ASN A 334 -0.65 24.43 -19.32
N SER A 335 -1.63 24.16 -18.45
CA SER A 335 -2.30 25.17 -17.63
C SER A 335 -1.53 25.57 -16.36
N VAL A 336 -0.58 24.73 -15.90
CA VAL A 336 0.17 24.96 -14.66
C VAL A 336 1.16 26.10 -14.82
N THR A 337 1.16 27.03 -13.90
CA THR A 337 2.15 28.12 -13.85
C THR A 337 3.32 27.77 -12.91
N ARG A 338 4.43 28.50 -13.03
CA ARG A 338 5.56 28.38 -12.10
C ARG A 338 5.14 28.68 -10.66
N ASP A 339 4.31 29.70 -10.46
CA ASP A 339 3.80 30.07 -9.12
C ASP A 339 2.94 28.97 -8.52
N ASP A 340 2.18 28.23 -9.35
CA ASP A 340 1.44 27.07 -8.90
C ASP A 340 2.37 25.97 -8.40
N ILE A 341 3.41 25.64 -9.15
CA ILE A 341 4.39 24.61 -8.78
C ILE A 341 5.07 24.98 -7.46
N GLU A 342 5.58 26.20 -7.32
CA GLU A 342 6.27 26.65 -6.12
C GLU A 342 5.33 26.63 -4.89
N ARG A 343 4.08 27.04 -5.05
CA ARG A 343 3.05 26.94 -4.00
C ARG A 343 2.77 25.49 -3.60
N TRP A 344 2.61 24.58 -4.55
CA TRP A 344 2.37 23.16 -4.26
C TRP A 344 3.55 22.49 -3.56
N LYS A 345 4.78 22.83 -3.97
CA LYS A 345 6.00 22.35 -3.30
C LYS A 345 6.08 22.83 -1.84
N MET A 346 5.69 24.07 -1.57
CA MET A 346 5.59 24.59 -0.21
C MET A 346 4.50 23.89 0.59
N ASN A 347 3.33 23.70 0.02
CA ASN A 347 2.22 22.98 0.68
C ASN A 347 2.62 21.53 0.98
N SER A 348 3.35 20.85 0.09
CA SER A 348 3.92 19.51 0.36
C SER A 348 4.92 19.55 1.51
N HIS A 349 5.72 20.62 1.63
CA HIS A 349 6.64 20.77 2.76
C HIS A 349 5.91 20.94 4.09
N GLU A 350 4.89 21.79 4.13
CA GLU A 350 4.08 22.03 5.32
C GLU A 350 3.27 20.79 5.74
N SER A 351 2.85 19.97 4.77
CA SER A 351 2.07 18.75 4.99
C SER A 351 2.92 17.52 5.32
N ALA A 352 4.24 17.57 5.14
CA ALA A 352 5.11 16.39 5.20
C ALA A 352 5.08 15.64 6.54
N GLU A 353 5.06 16.36 7.67
CA GLU A 353 4.97 15.76 9.00
C GLU A 353 3.62 15.06 9.21
N ALA A 354 2.51 15.70 8.83
CA ALA A 354 1.17 15.13 8.96
C ALA A 354 0.98 13.85 8.13
N PHE A 355 1.64 13.77 6.96
CA PHE A 355 1.64 12.61 6.07
C PHE A 355 2.91 11.77 6.17
N SER A 356 3.59 11.78 7.31
CA SER A 356 4.71 10.91 7.59
C SER A 356 4.27 9.55 8.14
N ALA A 357 5.10 8.52 7.95
CA ALA A 357 4.87 7.20 8.52
C ALA A 357 4.78 7.25 10.04
N GLU A 358 5.58 8.07 10.69
CA GLU A 358 5.62 8.27 12.15
C GLU A 358 4.27 8.75 12.67
N ARG A 359 3.66 9.70 11.97
CA ARG A 359 2.35 10.24 12.34
C ARG A 359 1.21 9.28 12.02
N GLN A 360 1.21 8.71 10.82
CA GLN A 360 0.14 7.83 10.36
C GLN A 360 0.11 6.50 11.12
N SER A 361 1.26 5.99 11.55
CA SER A 361 1.35 4.71 12.27
C SER A 361 0.85 4.76 13.72
N GLN A 362 0.52 5.94 14.26
CA GLN A 362 -0.04 6.06 15.62
C GLN A 362 -1.31 5.21 15.80
N GLY A 363 -2.12 5.06 14.75
CA GLY A 363 -3.31 4.22 14.78
C GLY A 363 -3.03 2.74 15.11
N TRP A 364 -1.90 2.19 14.67
CA TRP A 364 -1.49 0.84 15.07
C TRP A 364 -1.04 0.80 16.52
N ILE A 365 -0.19 1.76 16.94
CA ILE A 365 0.36 1.84 18.31
C ILE A 365 -0.79 1.93 19.31
N GLU A 366 -1.74 2.83 19.10
CA GLU A 366 -2.91 3.01 19.97
C GLU A 366 -3.78 1.75 20.03
N SER A 367 -3.98 1.11 18.89
CA SER A 367 -4.77 -0.11 18.78
C SER A 367 -4.11 -1.27 19.54
N VAL A 368 -2.82 -1.51 19.31
CA VAL A 368 -2.06 -2.57 19.99
C VAL A 368 -1.97 -2.29 21.50
N ALA A 369 -1.74 -1.04 21.88
CA ALA A 369 -1.68 -0.63 23.30
C ALA A 369 -3.02 -0.86 24.03
N ALA A 370 -4.14 -0.53 23.38
CA ALA A 370 -5.47 -0.78 23.94
C ALA A 370 -5.74 -2.27 24.17
N LEU A 371 -5.29 -3.13 23.25
CA LEU A 371 -5.41 -4.58 23.39
C LEU A 371 -4.48 -5.14 24.45
N ALA A 372 -3.21 -4.69 24.49
CA ALA A 372 -2.25 -5.10 25.53
C ALA A 372 -2.72 -4.71 26.94
N GLY A 373 -3.32 -3.53 27.09
CA GLY A 373 -3.94 -3.10 28.36
C GLY A 373 -5.05 -4.03 28.84
N ARG A 374 -5.83 -4.64 27.93
CA ARG A 374 -6.85 -5.65 28.29
C ARG A 374 -6.21 -6.96 28.76
N ALA A 375 -5.06 -7.36 28.22
CA ALA A 375 -4.34 -8.55 28.65
C ALA A 375 -3.86 -8.39 30.09
N ILE A 376 -3.24 -7.25 30.40
CA ILE A 376 -2.73 -6.93 31.74
C ILE A 376 -3.86 -6.86 32.80
N ALA A 377 -5.03 -6.38 32.43
CA ALA A 377 -6.19 -6.28 33.33
C ALA A 377 -6.84 -7.64 33.67
N LYS A 378 -6.49 -8.69 32.95
CA LYS A 378 -7.00 -10.07 33.16
C LYS A 378 -6.07 -10.93 34.03
N ASP A 379 -4.81 -10.52 34.22
CA ASP A 379 -3.84 -11.14 35.13
C ASP A 379 -4.03 -10.59 36.57
#